data_494c289389b836e32968c66fa8590d2c
#
_entry.id   494c289389b836e32968c66fa8590d2c
#
_cell.length_a   1.000
_cell.length_b   1.000
_cell.length_c   1.000
_cell.angle_alpha   90.00
_cell.angle_beta   90.00
_cell.angle_gamma   90.00
#
_symmetry.space_group_name_H-M   'P 1'
#
loop_
_entity.id
_entity.type
_entity.pdbx_description
1 polymer ?
#
loop_
_entity_poly.entity_id
_entity_poly.type
_entity_poly.pdbx_seq_one_letter_code
_entity_poly.pdbx_strand_id
1 'polypeptide(L)'
;METETIKAGDSKDIVKSRYDACAEQGGGEGAVCCAGDTPASPSFAAEHGLYSREELSLVPKIAFTLSRGCGNPAGFADLQPGEVVVDFGCGAGIDVVLAAHKVGPAGKVVGVDMTPHMIERAKQSVAEAHVAETTEFLLADLEQVELPDGFADVVISNCVINLCPDKEAVYREAFRVLKPGGRLAISDIVYGGETDPQVRERFQANWAGCVGGAIEEDRYFQILQDVG
;
A
#
# COMPACT_ATOMS: atom_id res chain seq x y z
N MET A 1 -21.00 9.24 -26.24
CA MET A 1 -19.87 8.29 -26.14
C MET A 1 -20.14 7.53 -24.87
N GLU A 2 -20.53 6.27 -24.99
CA GLU A 2 -20.74 5.41 -23.82
C GLU A 2 -19.40 5.22 -23.14
N THR A 3 -19.27 5.66 -21.89
CA THR A 3 -18.15 5.35 -21.03
C THR A 3 -18.18 3.86 -20.73
N GLU A 4 -17.32 3.07 -21.36
CA GLU A 4 -17.15 1.66 -21.00
C GLU A 4 -16.72 1.60 -19.53
N THR A 5 -17.58 1.09 -18.68
CA THR A 5 -17.24 0.80 -17.29
C THR A 5 -16.16 -0.27 -17.29
N ILE A 6 -14.97 0.05 -16.78
CA ILE A 6 -13.85 -0.90 -16.67
C ILE A 6 -14.31 -2.09 -15.81
N LYS A 7 -14.21 -3.31 -16.35
CA LYS A 7 -14.57 -4.52 -15.59
C LYS A 7 -13.52 -4.78 -14.51
N ALA A 8 -13.94 -5.37 -13.38
CA ALA A 8 -13.07 -5.62 -12.23
C ALA A 8 -11.78 -6.41 -12.56
N GLY A 9 -11.85 -7.38 -13.50
CA GLY A 9 -10.67 -8.10 -13.99
C GLY A 9 -9.71 -7.21 -14.78
N ASP A 10 -10.24 -6.37 -15.65
CA ASP A 10 -9.45 -5.47 -16.49
C ASP A 10 -8.72 -4.40 -15.64
N SER A 11 -9.34 -3.95 -14.54
CA SER A 11 -8.73 -2.96 -13.64
C SER A 11 -7.51 -3.50 -12.89
N LYS A 12 -7.56 -4.75 -12.42
CA LYS A 12 -6.40 -5.39 -11.77
C LYS A 12 -5.22 -5.56 -12.74
N ASP A 13 -5.49 -5.99 -13.97
CA ASP A 13 -4.46 -6.17 -14.99
C ASP A 13 -3.80 -4.84 -15.37
N ILE A 14 -4.58 -3.76 -15.47
CA ILE A 14 -4.07 -2.41 -15.72
C ILE A 14 -3.16 -1.95 -14.57
N VAL A 15 -3.59 -2.12 -13.33
CA VAL A 15 -2.80 -1.76 -12.15
C VAL A 15 -1.51 -2.58 -12.11
N LYS A 16 -1.62 -3.91 -12.23
CA LYS A 16 -0.47 -4.83 -12.20
C LYS A 16 0.55 -4.48 -13.25
N SER A 17 0.14 -4.34 -14.53
CA SER A 17 1.04 -4.02 -15.64
C SER A 17 1.76 -2.69 -15.44
N ARG A 18 1.05 -1.69 -14.91
CA ARG A 18 1.62 -0.36 -14.69
C ARG A 18 2.67 -0.36 -13.59
N TYR A 19 2.36 -0.94 -12.43
CA TYR A 19 3.28 -0.97 -11.30
C TYR A 19 4.46 -1.92 -11.55
N ASP A 20 4.25 -3.00 -12.30
CA ASP A 20 5.31 -3.92 -12.71
C ASP A 20 6.33 -3.22 -13.63
N ALA A 21 5.85 -2.51 -14.65
CA ALA A 21 6.71 -1.72 -15.54
C ALA A 21 7.46 -0.61 -14.78
N CYS A 22 6.82 0.03 -13.80
CA CYS A 22 7.46 1.04 -12.97
C CYS A 22 8.60 0.47 -12.14
N ALA A 23 8.38 -0.69 -11.52
CA ALA A 23 9.38 -1.38 -10.71
C ALA A 23 10.55 -1.92 -11.56
N GLU A 24 10.28 -2.42 -12.78
CA GLU A 24 11.30 -2.87 -13.73
C GLU A 24 12.24 -1.72 -14.11
N GLN A 25 11.70 -0.52 -14.41
CA GLN A 25 12.47 0.66 -14.75
C GLN A 25 13.23 1.28 -13.56
N GLY A 26 12.98 0.82 -12.34
CA GLY A 26 13.67 1.30 -11.14
C GLY A 26 13.23 2.69 -10.66
N GLY A 27 12.08 3.19 -11.11
CA GLY A 27 11.52 4.49 -10.69
C GLY A 27 12.36 5.71 -11.06
N GLY A 28 13.19 5.62 -12.12
CA GLY A 28 14.05 6.72 -12.60
C GLY A 28 13.26 7.89 -13.19
N GLU A 29 13.97 8.98 -13.55
CA GLU A 29 13.38 10.13 -14.26
C GLU A 29 12.67 9.65 -15.54
N GLY A 30 11.34 9.83 -15.59
CA GLY A 30 10.49 9.37 -16.70
C GLY A 30 9.65 8.13 -16.41
N ALA A 31 9.83 7.43 -15.29
CA ALA A 31 8.93 6.37 -14.86
C ALA A 31 7.60 6.96 -14.35
N VAL A 32 6.57 6.91 -15.20
CA VAL A 32 5.23 7.44 -14.89
C VAL A 32 4.42 6.35 -14.16
N CYS A 33 4.50 6.31 -12.84
CA CYS A 33 3.71 5.37 -12.03
C CYS A 33 2.29 5.89 -11.73
N CYS A 34 2.09 7.23 -11.65
CA CYS A 34 0.79 7.88 -11.55
C CYS A 34 0.67 9.05 -12.53
N ALA A 35 -0.53 9.36 -13.03
CA ALA A 35 -0.74 10.50 -13.93
C ALA A 35 -0.49 11.81 -13.16
N GLY A 36 0.51 12.59 -13.62
CA GLY A 36 0.86 13.89 -13.03
C GLY A 36 2.12 13.88 -12.16
N ASP A 37 2.92 12.84 -12.23
CA ASP A 37 4.04 12.64 -11.31
C ASP A 37 5.26 13.51 -11.58
N THR A 38 5.60 14.27 -10.55
CA THR A 38 7.01 14.54 -10.25
C THR A 38 7.57 13.32 -9.49
N PRO A 39 8.81 12.83 -9.82
CA PRO A 39 9.42 11.76 -9.06
C PRO A 39 9.48 12.14 -7.57
N ALA A 40 8.99 11.29 -6.70
CA ALA A 40 9.13 11.52 -5.27
C ALA A 40 10.62 11.54 -4.92
N SER A 41 11.09 12.64 -4.35
CA SER A 41 12.43 12.76 -3.78
C SER A 41 12.34 12.70 -2.26
N PRO A 42 13.42 12.32 -1.54
CA PRO A 42 13.42 12.35 -0.08
C PRO A 42 12.98 13.70 0.51
N SER A 43 13.40 14.80 -0.13
CA SER A 43 12.99 16.14 0.28
C SER A 43 11.48 16.38 0.09
N PHE A 44 10.88 15.90 -0.98
CA PHE A 44 9.43 16.01 -1.22
C PHE A 44 8.63 15.31 -0.10
N ALA A 45 8.94 14.05 0.21
CA ALA A 45 8.24 13.31 1.25
C ALA A 45 8.41 13.96 2.65
N ALA A 46 9.61 14.47 2.95
CA ALA A 46 9.86 15.19 4.19
C ALA A 46 9.14 16.54 4.25
N GLU A 47 9.11 17.30 3.15
CA GLU A 47 8.41 18.58 3.05
C GLU A 47 6.89 18.43 3.18
N HIS A 48 6.33 17.30 2.69
CA HIS A 48 4.90 17.00 2.77
C HIS A 48 4.52 16.21 4.03
N GLY A 49 5.50 15.96 4.95
CA GLY A 49 5.26 15.35 6.24
C GLY A 49 4.79 13.89 6.20
N LEU A 50 5.05 13.18 5.11
CA LEU A 50 4.71 11.75 5.00
C LEU A 50 5.60 10.91 5.94
N TYR A 51 6.90 11.17 5.92
CA TYR A 51 7.88 10.48 6.76
C TYR A 51 8.82 11.49 7.41
N SER A 52 9.27 11.21 8.62
CA SER A 52 10.30 12.00 9.31
C SER A 52 11.67 11.81 8.64
N ARG A 53 12.62 12.71 8.92
CA ARG A 53 14.01 12.59 8.42
C ARG A 53 14.71 11.36 8.96
N GLU A 54 14.42 11.00 10.21
CA GLU A 54 14.94 9.80 10.87
C GLU A 54 14.42 8.55 10.14
N GLU A 55 13.13 8.45 9.87
CA GLU A 55 12.54 7.34 9.13
C GLU A 55 13.14 7.24 7.72
N LEU A 56 13.26 8.35 7.01
CA LEU A 56 13.85 8.36 5.66
C LEU A 56 15.33 7.93 5.65
N SER A 57 16.07 8.15 6.74
CA SER A 57 17.46 7.70 6.85
C SER A 57 17.61 6.18 6.97
N LEU A 58 16.55 5.48 7.36
CA LEU A 58 16.51 4.01 7.46
C LEU A 58 16.09 3.34 6.14
N VAL A 59 15.48 4.10 5.23
CA VAL A 59 14.85 3.56 4.02
C VAL A 59 15.79 3.67 2.83
N PRO A 60 16.08 2.57 2.13
CA PRO A 60 16.86 2.59 0.89
C PRO A 60 16.20 3.45 -0.19
N LYS A 61 17.04 4.08 -1.00
CA LYS A 61 16.61 5.01 -2.04
C LYS A 61 15.58 4.37 -3.00
N ILE A 62 15.73 3.09 -3.33
CA ILE A 62 14.86 2.39 -4.26
C ILE A 62 13.42 2.27 -3.71
N ALA A 63 13.28 1.91 -2.43
CA ALA A 63 11.98 1.82 -1.77
C ALA A 63 11.27 3.18 -1.78
N PHE A 64 12.02 4.23 -1.48
CA PHE A 64 11.51 5.59 -1.47
C PHE A 64 11.11 6.07 -2.87
N THR A 65 11.94 5.84 -3.90
CA THR A 65 11.69 6.30 -5.28
C THR A 65 10.45 5.63 -5.89
N LEU A 66 10.18 4.38 -5.54
CA LEU A 66 9.04 3.61 -6.03
C LEU A 66 7.77 3.78 -5.15
N SER A 67 7.88 4.39 -3.98
CA SER A 67 6.72 4.61 -3.10
C SER A 67 5.70 5.55 -3.74
N ARG A 68 4.43 5.18 -3.61
CA ARG A 68 3.25 5.97 -4.03
C ARG A 68 2.25 6.12 -2.89
N GLY A 69 2.72 5.93 -1.66
CA GLY A 69 1.92 6.10 -0.46
C GLY A 69 1.45 7.54 -0.27
N CYS A 70 0.26 7.68 0.32
CA CYS A 70 -0.36 8.97 0.65
C CYS A 70 -0.24 9.32 2.15
N GLY A 71 0.42 8.45 2.94
CA GLY A 71 0.66 8.64 4.36
C GLY A 71 1.82 7.82 4.89
N ASN A 72 1.84 7.60 6.21
CA ASN A 72 2.86 6.82 6.91
C ASN A 72 2.18 5.87 7.92
N PRO A 73 1.53 4.78 7.47
CA PRO A 73 0.84 3.85 8.36
C PRO A 73 1.79 3.21 9.37
N ALA A 74 3.02 2.87 8.97
CA ALA A 74 4.04 2.38 9.91
C ALA A 74 4.36 3.39 11.01
N GLY A 75 4.23 4.70 10.74
CA GLY A 75 4.45 5.78 11.70
C GLY A 75 3.39 5.87 12.78
N PHE A 76 2.11 5.75 12.42
CA PHE A 76 0.98 5.95 13.36
C PHE A 76 0.33 4.65 13.87
N ALA A 77 0.74 3.47 13.38
CA ALA A 77 0.20 2.18 13.82
C ALA A 77 0.57 1.78 15.25
N ASP A 78 1.38 2.55 15.95
CA ASP A 78 1.89 2.27 17.31
C ASP A 78 2.52 0.87 17.42
N LEU A 79 3.39 0.54 16.45
CA LEU A 79 4.03 -0.77 16.36
C LEU A 79 4.93 -1.04 17.58
N GLN A 80 4.76 -2.22 18.20
CA GLN A 80 5.50 -2.63 19.38
C GLN A 80 6.56 -3.68 19.05
N PRO A 81 7.68 -3.73 19.78
CA PRO A 81 8.69 -4.78 19.64
C PRO A 81 8.07 -6.18 19.79
N GLY A 82 8.39 -7.07 18.86
CA GLY A 82 7.92 -8.46 18.87
C GLY A 82 6.59 -8.70 18.16
N GLU A 83 5.91 -7.66 17.67
CA GLU A 83 4.66 -7.83 16.91
C GLU A 83 4.88 -8.44 15.53
N VAL A 84 3.83 -9.13 15.05
CA VAL A 84 3.69 -9.59 13.68
C VAL A 84 2.87 -8.58 12.90
N VAL A 85 3.48 -7.98 11.87
CA VAL A 85 2.87 -6.97 11.00
C VAL A 85 2.67 -7.53 9.61
N VAL A 86 1.55 -7.25 8.99
CA VAL A 86 1.32 -7.52 7.56
C VAL A 86 1.09 -6.21 6.83
N ASP A 87 1.87 -5.96 5.77
CA ASP A 87 1.76 -4.77 4.93
C ASP A 87 1.04 -5.12 3.63
N PHE A 88 -0.20 -4.66 3.49
CA PHE A 88 -1.05 -4.85 2.33
C PHE A 88 -0.70 -3.85 1.23
N GLY A 89 -0.14 -4.37 0.12
CA GLY A 89 0.37 -3.56 -0.99
C GLY A 89 1.73 -2.94 -0.68
N CYS A 90 2.67 -3.77 -0.25
CA CYS A 90 3.96 -3.32 0.26
C CYS A 90 4.84 -2.60 -0.78
N GLY A 91 4.52 -2.70 -2.08
CA GLY A 91 5.32 -2.11 -3.15
C GLY A 91 6.80 -2.46 -3.04
N ALA A 92 7.67 -1.48 -3.13
CA ALA A 92 9.12 -1.66 -2.96
C ALA A 92 9.59 -1.70 -1.50
N GLY A 93 8.67 -1.76 -0.52
CA GLY A 93 8.96 -2.10 0.88
C GLY A 93 9.29 -0.95 1.80
N ILE A 94 8.85 0.28 1.52
CA ILE A 94 9.11 1.43 2.40
C ILE A 94 8.55 1.21 3.80
N ASP A 95 7.24 0.87 3.90
CA ASP A 95 6.57 0.66 5.18
C ASP A 95 7.02 -0.66 5.84
N VAL A 96 7.40 -1.69 5.03
CA VAL A 96 8.02 -2.94 5.53
C VAL A 96 9.34 -2.66 6.26
N VAL A 97 10.23 -1.84 5.68
CA VAL A 97 11.51 -1.47 6.30
C VAL A 97 11.27 -0.74 7.61
N LEU A 98 10.37 0.24 7.61
CA LEU A 98 10.05 1.01 8.82
C LEU A 98 9.42 0.15 9.91
N ALA A 99 8.46 -0.72 9.54
CA ALA A 99 7.84 -1.65 10.46
C ALA A 99 8.87 -2.63 11.06
N ALA A 100 9.77 -3.17 10.24
CA ALA A 100 10.81 -4.10 10.69
C ALA A 100 11.75 -3.46 11.72
N HIS A 101 12.15 -2.21 11.52
CA HIS A 101 12.94 -1.48 12.54
C HIS A 101 12.17 -1.28 13.86
N LYS A 102 10.84 -1.04 13.80
CA LYS A 102 10.01 -0.83 14.99
C LYS A 102 9.74 -2.12 15.76
N VAL A 103 9.40 -3.22 15.06
CA VAL A 103 9.12 -4.50 15.74
C VAL A 103 10.39 -5.21 16.19
N GLY A 104 11.53 -4.88 15.61
CA GLY A 104 12.84 -5.41 15.99
C GLY A 104 13.02 -6.91 15.72
N PRO A 105 14.12 -7.52 16.21
CA PRO A 105 14.50 -8.88 15.84
C PRO A 105 13.58 -9.99 16.40
N ALA A 106 12.74 -9.69 17.37
CA ALA A 106 11.74 -10.62 17.92
C ALA A 106 10.39 -10.53 17.17
N GLY A 107 10.19 -9.51 16.33
CA GLY A 107 9.00 -9.32 15.53
C GLY A 107 9.12 -9.96 14.15
N LYS A 108 8.05 -9.79 13.36
CA LYS A 108 7.98 -10.27 11.99
C LYS A 108 7.16 -9.29 11.13
N VAL A 109 7.62 -9.03 9.92
CA VAL A 109 6.86 -8.24 8.93
C VAL A 109 6.68 -9.06 7.66
N VAL A 110 5.43 -9.15 7.18
CA VAL A 110 5.09 -9.81 5.93
C VAL A 110 4.58 -8.78 4.95
N GLY A 111 5.31 -8.51 3.88
CA GLY A 111 4.87 -7.66 2.78
C GLY A 111 4.09 -8.46 1.74
N VAL A 112 2.89 -7.99 1.39
CA VAL A 112 2.03 -8.60 0.35
C VAL A 112 1.90 -7.65 -0.82
N ASP A 113 2.17 -8.12 -2.03
CA ASP A 113 1.95 -7.36 -3.27
C ASP A 113 1.64 -8.31 -4.43
N MET A 114 0.83 -7.88 -5.39
CA MET A 114 0.51 -8.70 -6.57
C MET A 114 1.53 -8.57 -7.70
N THR A 115 2.52 -7.70 -7.56
CA THR A 115 3.46 -7.29 -8.61
C THR A 115 4.83 -7.92 -8.38
N PRO A 116 5.28 -8.87 -9.23
CA PRO A 116 6.55 -9.59 -9.03
C PRO A 116 7.76 -8.68 -8.90
N HIS A 117 7.90 -7.68 -9.77
CA HIS A 117 9.03 -6.76 -9.72
C HIS A 117 9.03 -5.86 -8.46
N MET A 118 7.85 -5.50 -7.91
CA MET A 118 7.78 -4.80 -6.62
C MET A 118 8.30 -5.68 -5.49
N ILE A 119 7.89 -6.96 -5.45
CA ILE A 119 8.42 -7.93 -4.47
C ILE A 119 9.95 -8.07 -4.56
N GLU A 120 10.51 -8.12 -5.77
CA GLU A 120 11.96 -8.15 -5.96
C GLU A 120 12.64 -6.88 -5.42
N ARG A 121 12.07 -5.71 -5.66
CA ARG A 121 12.57 -4.43 -5.13
C ARG A 121 12.43 -4.36 -3.61
N ALA A 122 11.33 -4.86 -3.04
CA ALA A 122 11.15 -4.94 -1.60
C ALA A 122 12.21 -5.83 -0.94
N LYS A 123 12.52 -6.99 -1.53
CA LYS A 123 13.62 -7.86 -1.05
C LYS A 123 14.98 -7.16 -1.11
N GLN A 124 15.26 -6.39 -2.16
CA GLN A 124 16.47 -5.58 -2.25
C GLN A 124 16.50 -4.51 -1.14
N SER A 125 15.36 -3.83 -0.91
CA SER A 125 15.25 -2.79 0.11
C SER A 125 15.52 -3.32 1.51
N VAL A 126 14.90 -4.44 1.91
CA VAL A 126 15.12 -4.99 3.26
C VAL A 126 16.53 -5.54 3.46
N ALA A 127 17.16 -6.04 2.38
CA ALA A 127 18.56 -6.48 2.44
C ALA A 127 19.52 -5.28 2.63
N GLU A 128 19.31 -4.18 1.90
CA GLU A 128 20.09 -2.95 2.04
C GLU A 128 19.88 -2.28 3.39
N ALA A 129 18.64 -2.32 3.92
CA ALA A 129 18.29 -1.82 5.25
C ALA A 129 18.69 -2.76 6.41
N HIS A 130 19.29 -3.93 6.13
CA HIS A 130 19.71 -4.94 7.11
C HIS A 130 18.57 -5.47 8.01
N VAL A 131 17.35 -5.58 7.48
CA VAL A 131 16.17 -6.11 8.19
C VAL A 131 15.58 -7.37 7.53
N ALA A 132 16.30 -8.00 6.61
CA ALA A 132 15.81 -9.14 5.86
C ALA A 132 15.46 -10.36 6.73
N GLU A 133 16.12 -10.53 7.90
CA GLU A 133 15.87 -11.68 8.79
C GLU A 133 14.49 -11.62 9.46
N THR A 134 13.89 -10.43 9.59
CA THR A 134 12.58 -10.21 10.21
C THR A 134 11.46 -10.04 9.18
N THR A 135 11.78 -10.17 7.89
CA THR A 135 10.83 -9.87 6.81
C THR A 135 10.57 -11.05 5.90
N GLU A 136 9.34 -11.20 5.45
CA GLU A 136 8.92 -12.16 4.42
C GLU A 136 8.06 -11.45 3.37
N PHE A 137 7.95 -12.05 2.17
CA PHE A 137 7.15 -11.48 1.10
C PHE A 137 6.25 -12.53 0.45
N LEU A 138 4.99 -12.14 0.21
CA LEU A 138 4.01 -12.93 -0.51
C LEU A 138 3.62 -12.22 -1.81
N LEU A 139 3.72 -12.95 -2.92
CA LEU A 139 3.16 -12.52 -4.20
C LEU A 139 1.70 -12.98 -4.23
N ALA A 140 0.76 -12.09 -3.88
CA ALA A 140 -0.66 -12.41 -3.76
C ALA A 140 -1.55 -11.22 -4.06
N ASP A 141 -2.81 -11.52 -4.40
CA ASP A 141 -3.89 -10.55 -4.45
C ASP A 141 -4.40 -10.25 -3.03
N LEU A 142 -4.67 -8.98 -2.73
CA LEU A 142 -5.16 -8.55 -1.41
C LEU A 142 -6.58 -9.02 -1.11
N GLU A 143 -7.36 -9.37 -2.13
CA GLU A 143 -8.70 -9.95 -1.96
C GLU A 143 -8.65 -11.43 -1.54
N GLN A 144 -7.47 -12.07 -1.61
CA GLN A 144 -7.25 -13.45 -1.19
C GLN A 144 -5.78 -13.66 -0.78
N VAL A 145 -5.47 -13.41 0.48
CA VAL A 145 -4.11 -13.54 1.01
C VAL A 145 -3.90 -14.92 1.62
N GLU A 146 -2.83 -15.62 1.22
CA GLU A 146 -2.48 -16.96 1.72
C GLU A 146 -1.78 -16.90 3.10
N LEU A 147 -2.45 -16.28 4.09
CA LEU A 147 -2.04 -16.27 5.49
C LEU A 147 -3.09 -16.94 6.37
N PRO A 148 -2.70 -17.56 7.50
CA PRO A 148 -3.64 -18.13 8.46
C PRO A 148 -4.57 -17.07 9.09
N ASP A 149 -5.74 -17.50 9.54
CA ASP A 149 -6.61 -16.69 10.38
C ASP A 149 -5.90 -16.32 11.70
N GLY A 150 -6.06 -15.08 12.15
CA GLY A 150 -5.47 -14.62 13.40
C GLY A 150 -3.94 -14.65 13.42
N PHE A 151 -3.30 -14.40 12.29
CA PHE A 151 -1.85 -14.42 12.13
C PHE A 151 -1.17 -13.14 12.64
N ALA A 152 -1.74 -11.97 12.32
CA ALA A 152 -1.11 -10.66 12.51
C ALA A 152 -1.61 -9.93 13.77
N ASP A 153 -0.70 -9.25 14.46
CA ASP A 153 -1.04 -8.27 15.49
C ASP A 153 -1.51 -6.96 14.85
N VAL A 154 -0.92 -6.62 13.70
CA VAL A 154 -1.20 -5.38 12.97
C VAL A 154 -1.25 -5.64 11.47
N VAL A 155 -2.25 -5.06 10.80
CA VAL A 155 -2.26 -4.91 9.35
C VAL A 155 -2.06 -3.43 9.04
N ILE A 156 -1.11 -3.11 8.17
CA ILE A 156 -0.90 -1.76 7.65
C ILE A 156 -1.19 -1.73 6.16
N SER A 157 -1.57 -0.56 5.63
CA SER A 157 -1.76 -0.35 4.18
C SER A 157 -1.61 1.12 3.82
N ASN A 158 -0.94 1.39 2.69
CA ASN A 158 -0.64 2.74 2.24
C ASN A 158 -1.05 2.96 0.78
N CYS A 159 -2.25 3.54 0.58
CA CYS A 159 -2.77 4.00 -0.72
C CYS A 159 -2.96 2.89 -1.78
N VAL A 160 -3.21 1.64 -1.37
CA VAL A 160 -3.37 0.50 -2.28
C VAL A 160 -4.82 0.02 -2.38
N ILE A 161 -5.62 0.11 -1.30
CA ILE A 161 -6.97 -0.47 -1.27
C ILE A 161 -7.87 0.22 -2.31
N ASN A 162 -7.63 1.48 -2.61
CA ASN A 162 -8.30 2.18 -3.69
C ASN A 162 -8.05 1.56 -5.08
N LEU A 163 -6.95 0.87 -5.28
CA LEU A 163 -6.64 0.18 -6.53
C LEU A 163 -7.39 -1.16 -6.67
N CYS A 164 -7.91 -1.70 -5.56
CA CYS A 164 -8.65 -2.95 -5.54
C CYS A 164 -10.11 -2.72 -5.95
N PRO A 165 -10.65 -3.52 -6.89
CA PRO A 165 -12.05 -3.38 -7.31
C PRO A 165 -13.03 -3.81 -6.21
N ASP A 166 -12.73 -4.83 -5.42
CA ASP A 166 -13.53 -5.29 -4.28
C ASP A 166 -12.86 -4.93 -2.95
N LYS A 167 -13.09 -3.70 -2.49
CA LYS A 167 -12.55 -3.22 -1.22
C LYS A 167 -13.08 -4.00 -0.02
N GLU A 168 -14.32 -4.48 -0.09
CA GLU A 168 -14.92 -5.26 0.99
C GLU A 168 -14.23 -6.62 1.15
N ALA A 169 -13.85 -7.27 0.04
CA ALA A 169 -13.06 -8.50 0.09
C ALA A 169 -11.68 -8.25 0.73
N VAL A 170 -11.01 -7.14 0.39
CA VAL A 170 -9.72 -6.77 1.00
C VAL A 170 -9.86 -6.57 2.51
N TYR A 171 -10.91 -5.88 2.96
CA TYR A 171 -11.13 -5.67 4.40
C TYR A 171 -11.50 -6.96 5.13
N ARG A 172 -12.27 -7.87 4.50
CA ARG A 172 -12.53 -9.20 5.08
C ARG A 172 -11.23 -10.00 5.23
N GLU A 173 -10.33 -9.95 4.28
CA GLU A 173 -9.02 -10.58 4.39
C GLU A 173 -8.17 -9.93 5.49
N ALA A 174 -8.13 -8.60 5.57
CA ALA A 174 -7.44 -7.90 6.66
C ALA A 174 -7.99 -8.31 8.04
N PHE A 175 -9.32 -8.35 8.19
CA PHE A 175 -9.97 -8.77 9.42
C PHE A 175 -9.68 -10.25 9.76
N ARG A 176 -9.74 -11.15 8.76
CA ARG A 176 -9.45 -12.58 8.92
C ARG A 176 -8.03 -12.84 9.40
N VAL A 177 -7.04 -12.13 8.85
CA VAL A 177 -5.64 -12.32 9.24
C VAL A 177 -5.27 -11.66 10.56
N LEU A 178 -6.07 -10.69 11.03
CA LEU A 178 -5.85 -10.06 12.34
C LEU A 178 -6.19 -11.01 13.48
N LYS A 179 -5.35 -11.04 14.50
CA LYS A 179 -5.64 -11.67 15.80
C LYS A 179 -6.82 -10.96 16.48
N PRO A 180 -7.57 -11.65 17.35
CA PRO A 180 -8.50 -10.97 18.24
C PRO A 180 -7.79 -9.87 19.04
N GLY A 181 -8.30 -8.63 18.92
CA GLY A 181 -7.65 -7.45 19.51
C GLY A 181 -6.50 -6.85 18.69
N GLY A 182 -6.21 -7.42 17.53
CA GLY A 182 -5.29 -6.81 16.55
C GLY A 182 -5.83 -5.50 15.98
N ARG A 183 -4.99 -4.73 15.31
CA ARG A 183 -5.36 -3.41 14.78
C ARG A 183 -5.03 -3.23 13.31
N LEU A 184 -5.84 -2.42 12.65
CA LEU A 184 -5.69 -2.03 11.25
C LEU A 184 -5.27 -0.55 11.18
N ALA A 185 -4.18 -0.25 10.46
CA ALA A 185 -3.71 1.12 10.26
C ALA A 185 -3.57 1.41 8.76
N ILE A 186 -4.46 2.26 8.24
CA ILE A 186 -4.57 2.56 6.81
C ILE A 186 -4.37 4.04 6.56
N SER A 187 -3.66 4.36 5.48
CA SER A 187 -3.68 5.66 4.84
C SER A 187 -4.19 5.49 3.42
N ASP A 188 -5.34 6.08 3.11
CA ASP A 188 -5.92 6.02 1.77
C ASP A 188 -6.68 7.31 1.44
N ILE A 189 -6.95 7.56 0.15
CA ILE A 189 -7.67 8.74 -0.32
C ILE A 189 -9.16 8.44 -0.35
N VAL A 190 -9.97 9.35 0.19
CA VAL A 190 -11.43 9.28 0.15
C VAL A 190 -12.01 10.58 -0.41
N TYR A 191 -13.23 10.51 -0.92
CA TYR A 191 -13.98 11.71 -1.27
C TYR A 191 -14.69 12.25 -0.02
N GLY A 192 -14.44 13.53 0.31
CA GLY A 192 -15.16 14.26 1.35
C GLY A 192 -16.29 15.10 0.75
N GLY A 193 -17.53 14.89 1.19
CA GLY A 193 -18.70 15.64 0.76
C GLY A 193 -19.17 15.36 -0.68
N GLU A 194 -19.99 16.27 -1.21
CA GLU A 194 -20.50 16.16 -2.59
C GLU A 194 -19.39 16.48 -3.60
N THR A 195 -18.88 15.45 -4.27
CA THR A 195 -17.92 15.59 -5.37
C THR A 195 -18.68 15.70 -6.69
N ASP A 196 -18.34 16.70 -7.52
CA ASP A 196 -18.90 16.88 -8.86
C ASP A 196 -18.77 15.57 -9.67
N PRO A 197 -19.90 15.02 -10.21
CA PRO A 197 -19.89 13.80 -10.97
C PRO A 197 -18.90 13.80 -12.16
N GLN A 198 -18.71 14.94 -12.83
CA GLN A 198 -17.76 15.05 -13.94
C GLN A 198 -16.30 14.94 -13.47
N VAL A 199 -15.99 15.46 -12.29
CA VAL A 199 -14.67 15.32 -11.67
C VAL A 199 -14.44 13.85 -11.31
N ARG A 200 -15.41 13.19 -10.71
CA ARG A 200 -15.36 11.77 -10.39
C ARG A 200 -15.11 10.89 -11.62
N GLU A 201 -15.88 11.12 -12.69
CA GLU A 201 -15.74 10.37 -13.96
C GLU A 201 -14.34 10.52 -14.55
N ARG A 202 -13.75 11.72 -14.51
CA ARG A 202 -12.36 11.96 -14.95
C ARG A 202 -11.32 11.21 -14.14
N PHE A 203 -11.51 11.07 -12.83
CA PHE A 203 -10.61 10.31 -11.98
C PHE A 203 -10.78 8.79 -12.19
N GLN A 204 -12.01 8.31 -12.31
CA GLN A 204 -12.31 6.90 -12.59
C GLN A 204 -11.74 6.42 -13.93
N ALA A 205 -11.63 7.29 -14.92
CA ALA A 205 -10.98 6.99 -16.19
C ALA A 205 -9.47 6.66 -16.03
N ASN A 206 -8.86 7.00 -14.88
CA ASN A 206 -7.48 6.68 -14.55
C ASN A 206 -7.42 5.78 -13.30
N TRP A 207 -7.99 4.60 -13.38
CA TRP A 207 -8.08 3.66 -12.27
C TRP A 207 -6.74 3.30 -11.62
N ALA A 208 -5.65 3.23 -12.40
CA ALA A 208 -4.32 2.94 -11.85
C ALA A 208 -3.71 4.08 -11.01
N GLY A 209 -4.41 5.22 -10.86
CA GLY A 209 -4.11 6.25 -9.87
C GLY A 209 -5.01 6.07 -8.65
N CYS A 210 -4.47 6.24 -7.44
CA CYS A 210 -5.19 6.02 -6.16
C CYS A 210 -6.53 6.77 -6.07
N VAL A 211 -6.63 7.94 -6.71
CA VAL A 211 -7.87 8.75 -6.75
C VAL A 211 -8.97 8.11 -7.61
N GLY A 212 -8.57 7.32 -8.64
CA GLY A 212 -9.54 6.71 -9.56
C GLY A 212 -10.46 5.71 -8.90
N GLY A 213 -9.98 4.97 -7.92
CA GLY A 213 -10.77 4.01 -7.15
C GLY A 213 -11.21 4.52 -5.78
N ALA A 214 -10.99 5.80 -5.46
CA ALA A 214 -11.48 6.37 -4.22
C ALA A 214 -13.02 6.33 -4.13
N ILE A 215 -13.54 6.18 -2.92
CA ILE A 215 -14.97 6.19 -2.61
C ILE A 215 -15.26 7.26 -1.56
N GLU A 216 -16.53 7.52 -1.30
CA GLU A 216 -16.95 8.45 -0.26
C GLU A 216 -16.50 7.96 1.12
N GLU A 217 -16.12 8.90 1.98
CA GLU A 217 -15.66 8.65 3.35
C GLU A 217 -16.68 7.81 4.14
N ASP A 218 -17.97 8.19 4.11
CA ASP A 218 -19.03 7.46 4.80
C ASP A 218 -19.13 6.01 4.31
N ARG A 219 -19.02 5.78 3.00
CA ARG A 219 -19.05 4.43 2.43
C ARG A 219 -17.82 3.62 2.84
N TYR A 220 -16.66 4.27 2.91
CA TYR A 220 -15.41 3.65 3.35
C TYR A 220 -15.53 3.15 4.80
N PHE A 221 -16.02 4.00 5.71
CA PHE A 221 -16.27 3.60 7.10
C PHE A 221 -17.38 2.57 7.25
N GLN A 222 -18.43 2.64 6.42
CA GLN A 222 -19.50 1.62 6.44
C GLN A 222 -18.95 0.23 6.10
N ILE A 223 -18.09 0.10 5.10
CA ILE A 223 -17.46 -1.18 4.75
C ILE A 223 -16.65 -1.73 5.93
N LEU A 224 -15.87 -0.89 6.61
CA LEU A 224 -15.11 -1.30 7.79
C LEU A 224 -16.03 -1.81 8.91
N GLN A 225 -17.14 -1.11 9.18
CA GLN A 225 -18.12 -1.51 10.19
C GLN A 225 -18.85 -2.82 9.84
N ASP A 226 -19.16 -3.04 8.56
CA ASP A 226 -19.86 -4.24 8.09
C ASP A 226 -18.97 -5.49 8.16
N VAL A 227 -17.67 -5.32 8.10
CA VAL A 227 -16.68 -6.41 8.17
C VAL A 227 -16.36 -6.81 9.62
N GLY A 228 -16.38 -5.87 10.58
CA GLY A 228 -16.13 -6.15 12.00
C GLY A 228 -15.42 -4.97 12.71
#